data_ace230ca8b72471f1b81dd790bc24126
#
_entry.id   ace230ca8b72471f1b81dd790bc24126
#
_cell.length_a   1.000
_cell.length_b   1.000
_cell.length_c   1.000
_cell.angle_alpha   90.00
_cell.angle_beta   90.00
_cell.angle_gamma   90.00
#
_symmetry.space_group_name_H-M   'P 1'
#
loop_
_entity.id
_entity.type
_entity.pdbx_description
1 polymer ?
#
loop_
_entity_poly.entity_id
_entity_poly.type
_entity_poly.pdbx_seq_one_letter_code
_entity_poly.pdbx_strand_id
1 'polypeptide(L)'
;ENTYSEDRTLTKLLQKEDNFIIDIPKGTSVIRVDLSERPSYYSEVELKDTSEKLIPPVYTNGVISEGYYLFSEPDPQLIYDVEPEEAYQLNYKMISLDNPSEPDYIGKVFAAEMLDCQNRLKNLESELEATKEAYNTVIHSRRWTIPTKILKFLRIRK
;
A
#
# COMPACT_ATOMS: atom_id res chain seq x y z
N GLU A 1 16.63 -9.01 -20.85
CA GLU A 1 15.49 -8.12 -21.20
C GLU A 1 14.23 -8.97 -21.14
N ASN A 2 13.35 -8.69 -20.19
CA ASN A 2 12.03 -9.31 -20.12
C ASN A 2 11.17 -8.64 -21.20
N THR A 3 11.03 -9.28 -22.35
CA THR A 3 10.15 -8.82 -23.41
C THR A 3 8.77 -9.42 -23.21
N TYR A 4 7.78 -8.59 -22.91
CA TYR A 4 6.38 -8.99 -22.98
C TYR A 4 6.04 -9.27 -24.46
N SER A 5 5.29 -10.35 -24.71
CA SER A 5 4.93 -10.78 -26.06
C SER A 5 3.42 -10.72 -26.23
N GLU A 6 2.95 -10.05 -27.25
CA GLU A 6 1.53 -9.99 -27.62
C GLU A 6 0.93 -11.38 -27.88
N ASP A 7 1.74 -12.31 -28.39
CA ASP A 7 1.31 -13.70 -28.63
C ASP A 7 0.97 -14.49 -27.36
N ARG A 8 1.31 -13.95 -26.17
CA ARG A 8 1.06 -14.54 -24.86
C ARG A 8 0.17 -13.65 -23.99
N THR A 9 -0.69 -12.88 -24.61
CA THR A 9 -1.60 -11.97 -23.93
C THR A 9 -2.97 -12.60 -23.76
N LEU A 10 -3.48 -12.63 -22.54
CA LEU A 10 -4.88 -12.94 -22.26
C LEU A 10 -5.65 -11.62 -22.14
N THR A 11 -6.61 -11.43 -23.05
CA THR A 11 -7.47 -10.24 -23.03
C THR A 11 -8.88 -10.62 -22.59
N LYS A 12 -9.43 -9.85 -21.66
CA LYS A 12 -10.78 -10.04 -21.15
C LYS A 12 -11.50 -8.68 -21.09
N LEU A 13 -12.82 -8.70 -21.28
CA LEU A 13 -13.62 -7.49 -21.13
C LEU A 13 -13.63 -7.06 -19.66
N LEU A 14 -13.26 -5.81 -19.39
CA LEU A 14 -13.27 -5.23 -18.04
C LEU A 14 -14.69 -5.21 -17.48
N GLN A 15 -14.85 -5.71 -16.26
CA GLN A 15 -16.08 -5.67 -15.48
C GLN A 15 -15.87 -4.82 -14.23
N LYS A 16 -16.94 -4.49 -13.52
CA LYS A 16 -16.85 -3.78 -12.23
C LYS A 16 -16.16 -4.64 -11.15
N GLU A 17 -16.44 -5.94 -11.18
CA GLU A 17 -15.74 -6.94 -10.36
C GLU A 17 -15.63 -8.23 -11.19
N ASP A 18 -14.54 -8.94 -11.02
CA ASP A 18 -14.32 -10.20 -11.71
C ASP A 18 -13.39 -11.12 -10.90
N ASN A 19 -13.51 -12.40 -11.20
CA ASN A 19 -12.71 -13.45 -10.59
C ASN A 19 -12.47 -14.52 -11.67
N PHE A 20 -11.20 -14.74 -12.02
CA PHE A 20 -10.86 -15.71 -13.04
C PHE A 20 -9.48 -16.32 -12.83
N ILE A 21 -9.28 -17.47 -13.46
CA ILE A 21 -8.03 -18.23 -13.39
C ILE A 21 -7.14 -17.82 -14.56
N ILE A 22 -5.86 -17.65 -14.26
CA ILE A 22 -4.78 -17.40 -15.22
C ILE A 22 -3.85 -18.62 -15.18
N ASP A 23 -3.79 -19.38 -16.25
CA ASP A 23 -2.84 -20.46 -16.43
C ASP A 23 -1.51 -19.90 -16.93
N ILE A 24 -0.43 -20.15 -16.22
CA ILE A 24 0.89 -19.62 -16.54
C ILE A 24 1.60 -20.56 -17.53
N PRO A 25 1.96 -20.07 -18.72
CA PRO A 25 2.65 -20.86 -19.71
C PRO A 25 4.05 -21.30 -19.24
N LYS A 26 4.52 -22.41 -19.80
CA LYS A 26 5.88 -22.90 -19.58
C LYS A 26 6.93 -21.82 -19.91
N GLY A 27 7.89 -21.67 -18.98
CA GLY A 27 9.00 -20.73 -19.12
C GLY A 27 8.60 -19.27 -18.86
N THR A 28 7.41 -19.00 -18.30
CA THR A 28 6.99 -17.69 -17.84
C THR A 28 7.19 -17.61 -16.33
N SER A 29 7.97 -16.66 -15.86
CA SER A 29 8.23 -16.40 -14.43
C SER A 29 7.73 -15.05 -13.96
N VAL A 30 7.22 -14.22 -14.88
CA VAL A 30 6.71 -12.87 -14.57
C VAL A 30 5.48 -12.62 -15.43
N ILE A 31 4.44 -12.11 -14.84
CA ILE A 31 3.25 -11.62 -15.57
C ILE A 31 3.03 -10.14 -15.30
N ARG A 32 2.51 -9.44 -16.30
CA ARG A 32 1.98 -8.09 -16.17
C ARG A 32 0.46 -8.13 -16.29
N VAL A 33 -0.20 -7.50 -15.35
CA VAL A 33 -1.66 -7.37 -15.32
C VAL A 33 -2.00 -5.91 -15.55
N ASP A 34 -2.67 -5.64 -16.66
CA ASP A 34 -3.18 -4.33 -17.06
C ASP A 34 -4.70 -4.37 -16.90
N LEU A 35 -5.22 -3.79 -15.82
CA LEU A 35 -6.64 -3.88 -15.46
C LEU A 35 -7.51 -2.90 -16.25
N SER A 36 -6.92 -1.86 -16.85
CA SER A 36 -7.62 -0.85 -17.63
C SER A 36 -6.63 -0.08 -18.51
N GLU A 37 -7.10 0.59 -19.54
CA GLU A 37 -6.29 1.55 -20.32
C GLU A 37 -6.47 3.00 -19.82
N ARG A 38 -7.32 3.21 -18.82
CA ARG A 38 -7.65 4.53 -18.28
C ARG A 38 -7.30 4.59 -16.80
N PRO A 39 -7.15 5.80 -16.23
CA PRO A 39 -7.07 5.97 -14.80
C PRO A 39 -8.21 5.22 -14.12
N SER A 40 -7.88 4.42 -13.11
CA SER A 40 -8.85 3.53 -12.45
C SER A 40 -8.46 3.25 -11.01
N TYR A 41 -9.45 2.86 -10.23
CA TYR A 41 -9.31 2.70 -8.79
C TYR A 41 -9.99 1.41 -8.36
N TYR A 42 -9.32 0.64 -7.49
CA TYR A 42 -9.82 -0.66 -7.05
C TYR A 42 -9.79 -0.74 -5.53
N SER A 43 -10.85 -1.25 -4.95
CA SER A 43 -10.92 -1.58 -3.52
C SER A 43 -10.27 -2.92 -3.21
N GLU A 44 -10.02 -3.72 -4.24
CA GLU A 44 -9.42 -5.04 -4.12
C GLU A 44 -8.71 -5.39 -5.44
N VAL A 45 -7.48 -5.86 -5.36
CA VAL A 45 -6.80 -6.59 -6.44
C VAL A 45 -5.95 -7.67 -5.76
N GLU A 46 -6.31 -8.91 -5.97
CA GLU A 46 -5.66 -10.06 -5.33
C GLU A 46 -5.27 -11.09 -6.38
N LEU A 47 -4.00 -11.44 -6.40
CA LEU A 47 -3.51 -12.62 -7.11
C LEU A 47 -3.23 -13.72 -6.09
N LYS A 48 -3.86 -14.88 -6.23
CA LYS A 48 -3.70 -16.04 -5.34
C LYS A 48 -3.21 -17.25 -6.12
N ASP A 49 -2.34 -18.03 -5.50
CA ASP A 49 -1.95 -19.33 -6.01
C ASP A 49 -3.00 -20.41 -5.72
N THR A 50 -2.74 -21.66 -6.14
CA THR A 50 -3.64 -22.80 -5.92
C THR A 50 -3.82 -23.18 -4.46
N SER A 51 -2.96 -22.71 -3.55
CA SER A 51 -3.08 -22.86 -2.10
C SER A 51 -3.78 -21.68 -1.41
N GLU A 52 -4.39 -20.77 -2.17
CA GLU A 52 -5.03 -19.52 -1.72
C GLU A 52 -4.06 -18.52 -1.08
N LYS A 53 -2.76 -18.71 -1.27
CA LYS A 53 -1.76 -17.76 -0.78
C LYS A 53 -1.75 -16.50 -1.66
N LEU A 54 -1.85 -15.35 -1.02
CA LEU A 54 -1.77 -14.05 -1.69
C LEU A 54 -0.34 -13.78 -2.20
N ILE A 55 -0.24 -13.42 -3.48
CA ILE A 55 0.98 -13.02 -4.14
C ILE A 55 0.96 -11.49 -4.30
N PRO A 56 1.81 -10.75 -3.60
CA PRO A 56 1.88 -9.30 -3.77
C PRO A 56 2.54 -8.94 -5.10
N PRO A 57 2.16 -7.81 -5.73
CA PRO A 57 2.87 -7.33 -6.90
C PRO A 57 4.29 -6.90 -6.52
N VAL A 58 5.25 -7.23 -7.37
CA VAL A 58 6.65 -6.77 -7.23
C VAL A 58 6.85 -5.37 -7.78
N TYR A 59 5.94 -4.91 -8.61
CA TYR A 59 5.91 -3.55 -9.15
C TYR A 59 4.49 -3.10 -9.45
N THR A 60 4.24 -1.80 -9.29
CA THR A 60 3.05 -1.11 -9.77
C THR A 60 3.40 0.34 -10.14
N ASN A 61 2.74 0.89 -11.16
CA ASN A 61 2.79 2.32 -11.47
C ASN A 61 1.72 3.14 -10.73
N GLY A 62 0.90 2.48 -9.90
CA GLY A 62 -0.07 3.12 -9.04
C GLY A 62 0.38 3.24 -7.58
N VAL A 63 -0.49 3.75 -6.74
CA VAL A 63 -0.32 3.81 -5.29
C VAL A 63 -1.16 2.72 -4.64
N ILE A 64 -0.56 1.94 -3.75
CA ILE A 64 -1.28 0.99 -2.90
C ILE A 64 -1.36 1.60 -1.51
N SER A 65 -2.57 1.82 -1.02
CA SER A 65 -2.84 2.37 0.30
C SER A 65 -3.97 1.62 0.97
N GLU A 66 -3.71 1.02 2.11
CA GLU A 66 -4.70 0.29 2.95
C GLU A 66 -5.56 -0.73 2.17
N GLY A 67 -4.97 -1.39 1.18
CA GLY A 67 -5.66 -2.36 0.31
C GLY A 67 -6.28 -1.76 -0.95
N TYR A 68 -6.36 -0.44 -1.06
CA TYR A 68 -6.79 0.24 -2.28
C TYR A 68 -5.65 0.35 -3.29
N TYR A 69 -5.98 0.17 -4.56
CA TYR A 69 -5.08 0.35 -5.70
C TYR A 69 -5.53 1.55 -6.51
N LEU A 70 -4.70 2.59 -6.54
CA LEU A 70 -5.05 3.91 -7.08
C LEU A 70 -4.14 4.23 -8.26
N PHE A 71 -4.68 4.20 -9.47
CA PHE A 71 -3.99 4.55 -10.70
C PHE A 71 -4.52 5.87 -11.23
N SER A 72 -3.75 6.94 -11.02
CA SER A 72 -4.09 8.29 -11.50
C SER A 72 -3.73 8.52 -12.96
N GLU A 73 -2.80 7.72 -13.48
CA GLU A 73 -2.35 7.78 -14.86
C GLU A 73 -3.00 6.68 -15.71
N PRO A 74 -3.05 6.84 -17.04
CA PRO A 74 -3.43 5.78 -17.95
C PRO A 74 -2.51 4.56 -17.85
N ASP A 75 -2.98 3.42 -18.34
CA ASP A 75 -2.24 2.16 -18.40
C ASP A 75 -1.83 1.64 -16.99
N PRO A 76 -2.79 1.33 -16.11
CA PRO A 76 -2.54 0.72 -14.81
C PRO A 76 -1.79 -0.60 -14.93
N GLN A 77 -0.63 -0.70 -14.28
CA GLN A 77 0.23 -1.88 -14.37
C GLN A 77 0.53 -2.48 -13.00
N LEU A 78 0.40 -3.79 -12.94
CA LEU A 78 0.81 -4.62 -11.81
C LEU A 78 1.70 -5.74 -12.35
N ILE A 79 2.88 -5.91 -11.78
CA ILE A 79 3.81 -6.98 -12.17
C ILE A 79 3.92 -7.97 -11.02
N TYR A 80 3.82 -9.24 -11.32
CA TYR A 80 3.91 -10.33 -10.35
C TYR A 80 4.97 -11.34 -10.76
N ASP A 81 5.73 -11.82 -9.78
CA ASP A 81 6.52 -13.03 -9.94
C ASP A 81 5.60 -14.24 -9.80
N VAL A 82 5.70 -15.18 -10.73
CA VAL A 82 4.86 -16.39 -10.80
C VAL A 82 5.70 -17.61 -11.09
N GLU A 83 5.21 -18.79 -10.69
CA GLU A 83 5.82 -20.06 -11.05
C GLU A 83 5.29 -20.55 -12.40
N PRO A 84 6.16 -21.02 -13.31
CA PRO A 84 5.74 -21.59 -14.59
C PRO A 84 4.85 -22.81 -14.43
N GLU A 85 3.90 -22.99 -15.35
CA GLU A 85 2.99 -24.14 -15.41
C GLU A 85 2.04 -24.24 -14.19
N GLU A 86 1.93 -23.18 -13.37
CA GLU A 86 0.93 -23.04 -12.31
C GLU A 86 -0.28 -22.20 -12.74
N ALA A 87 -1.37 -22.34 -11.98
CA ALA A 87 -2.57 -21.54 -12.15
C ALA A 87 -2.70 -20.55 -11.00
N TYR A 88 -3.13 -19.33 -11.32
CA TYR A 88 -3.37 -18.27 -10.34
C TYR A 88 -4.79 -17.76 -10.50
N GLN A 89 -5.40 -17.38 -9.39
CA GLN A 89 -6.70 -16.74 -9.36
C GLN A 89 -6.52 -15.24 -9.20
N LEU A 90 -7.01 -14.46 -10.16
CA LEU A 90 -7.06 -13.00 -10.09
C LEU A 90 -8.46 -12.55 -9.71
N ASN A 91 -8.58 -11.85 -8.59
CA ASN A 91 -9.78 -11.15 -8.16
C ASN A 91 -9.54 -9.66 -8.25
N TYR A 92 -10.51 -8.90 -8.71
CA TYR A 92 -10.48 -7.44 -8.58
C TYR A 92 -11.88 -6.86 -8.40
N LYS A 93 -11.94 -5.71 -7.74
CA LYS A 93 -13.15 -4.92 -7.57
C LYS A 93 -12.85 -3.44 -7.81
N MET A 94 -13.45 -2.90 -8.88
CA MET A 94 -13.30 -1.50 -9.26
C MET A 94 -14.19 -0.60 -8.41
N ILE A 95 -13.66 0.55 -8.01
CA ILE A 95 -14.41 1.60 -7.33
C ILE A 95 -15.25 2.38 -8.35
N SER A 96 -16.49 2.66 -8.01
CA SER A 96 -17.39 3.40 -8.89
C SER A 96 -16.96 4.85 -9.04
N LEU A 97 -16.89 5.30 -10.29
CA LEU A 97 -16.61 6.70 -10.65
C LEU A 97 -17.87 7.45 -11.07
N ASP A 98 -18.91 6.73 -11.50
CA ASP A 98 -20.02 7.31 -12.26
C ASP A 98 -21.24 7.65 -11.39
N ASN A 99 -21.41 6.99 -10.25
CA ASN A 99 -22.62 7.15 -9.44
C ASN A 99 -22.33 7.63 -8.01
N PRO A 100 -22.53 8.92 -7.70
CA PRO A 100 -22.29 9.45 -6.35
C PRO A 100 -23.17 8.84 -5.24
N SER A 101 -24.25 8.15 -5.60
CA SER A 101 -25.13 7.49 -4.65
C SER A 101 -24.62 6.14 -4.18
N GLU A 102 -23.72 5.51 -4.93
CA GLU A 102 -23.15 4.22 -4.56
C GLU A 102 -22.29 4.32 -3.29
N PRO A 103 -22.28 3.29 -2.43
CA PRO A 103 -21.45 3.29 -1.22
C PRO A 103 -19.95 3.37 -1.52
N ASP A 104 -19.52 2.75 -2.60
CA ASP A 104 -18.15 2.67 -3.10
C ASP A 104 -17.80 3.78 -4.11
N TYR A 105 -18.60 4.86 -4.17
CA TYR A 105 -18.24 6.03 -4.98
C TYR A 105 -16.92 6.63 -4.52
N ILE A 106 -16.01 6.88 -5.47
CA ILE A 106 -14.62 7.29 -5.21
C ILE A 106 -14.52 8.50 -4.25
N GLY A 107 -15.41 9.48 -4.37
CA GLY A 107 -15.43 10.65 -3.51
C GLY A 107 -15.73 10.32 -2.04
N LYS A 108 -16.57 9.31 -1.78
CA LYS A 108 -16.86 8.83 -0.42
C LYS A 108 -15.68 8.05 0.14
N VAL A 109 -15.06 7.21 -0.67
CA VAL A 109 -13.88 6.42 -0.27
C VAL A 109 -12.75 7.37 0.12
N PHE A 110 -12.40 8.33 -0.72
CA PHE A 110 -11.34 9.30 -0.40
C PHE A 110 -11.67 10.20 0.79
N ALA A 111 -12.93 10.60 0.96
CA ALA A 111 -13.33 11.39 2.12
C ALA A 111 -13.16 10.60 3.43
N ALA A 112 -13.50 9.31 3.43
CA ALA A 112 -13.32 8.44 4.59
C ALA A 112 -11.84 8.25 4.92
N GLU A 113 -11.01 7.93 3.93
CA GLU A 113 -9.55 7.77 4.08
C GLU A 113 -8.89 9.06 4.57
N MET A 114 -9.27 10.20 4.01
CA MET A 114 -8.73 11.49 4.45
C MET A 114 -9.08 11.78 5.91
N LEU A 115 -10.30 11.45 6.34
CA LEU A 115 -10.74 11.63 7.72
C LEU A 115 -9.96 10.72 8.66
N ASP A 116 -9.74 9.46 8.29
CA ASP A 116 -8.94 8.53 9.08
C ASP A 116 -7.49 8.99 9.20
N CYS A 117 -6.89 9.39 8.09
CA CYS A 117 -5.53 9.93 8.07
C CYS A 117 -5.39 11.18 8.98
N GLN A 118 -6.36 12.10 8.95
CA GLN A 118 -6.37 13.26 9.84
C GLN A 118 -6.47 12.85 11.31
N ASN A 119 -7.29 11.85 11.65
CA ASN A 119 -7.42 11.36 13.01
C ASN A 119 -6.12 10.70 13.50
N ARG A 120 -5.47 9.91 12.65
CA ARG A 120 -4.18 9.27 12.94
C ARG A 120 -3.08 10.32 13.16
N LEU A 121 -3.01 11.35 12.32
CA LEU A 121 -2.07 12.45 12.50
C LEU A 121 -2.28 13.16 13.85
N LYS A 122 -3.51 13.49 14.20
CA LYS A 122 -3.84 14.12 15.48
C LYS A 122 -3.43 13.27 16.69
N ASN A 123 -3.63 11.95 16.61
CA ASN A 123 -3.22 11.03 17.66
C ASN A 123 -1.69 10.99 17.78
N LEU A 124 -0.96 10.89 16.67
CA LEU A 124 0.51 10.88 16.67
C LEU A 124 1.09 12.20 17.20
N GLU A 125 0.50 13.33 16.85
CA GLU A 125 0.89 14.63 17.39
C GLU A 125 0.71 14.67 18.92
N SER A 126 -0.40 14.14 19.43
CA SER A 126 -0.66 14.05 20.88
C SER A 126 0.34 13.13 21.58
N GLU A 127 0.65 11.97 21.02
CA GLU A 127 1.66 11.03 21.54
C GLU A 127 3.06 11.64 21.53
N LEU A 128 3.41 12.36 20.47
CA LEU A 128 4.68 13.05 20.36
C LEU A 128 4.83 14.11 21.44
N GLU A 129 3.78 14.89 21.70
CA GLU A 129 3.81 15.95 22.72
C GLU A 129 3.93 15.35 24.14
N ALA A 130 3.17 14.30 24.44
CA ALA A 130 3.28 13.57 25.70
C ALA A 130 4.69 12.99 25.89
N THR A 131 5.28 12.44 24.84
CA THR A 131 6.65 11.91 24.88
C THR A 131 7.69 13.00 25.12
N LYS A 132 7.54 14.16 24.47
CA LYS A 132 8.41 15.33 24.72
C LYS A 132 8.32 15.83 26.17
N GLU A 133 7.11 15.92 26.71
CA GLU A 133 6.90 16.33 28.10
C GLU A 133 7.53 15.34 29.08
N ALA A 134 7.33 14.03 28.86
CA ALA A 134 7.97 12.99 29.66
C ALA A 134 9.50 13.07 29.58
N TYR A 135 10.05 13.23 28.38
CA TYR A 135 11.50 13.41 28.19
C TYR A 135 12.02 14.65 28.92
N ASN A 136 11.36 15.79 28.77
CA ASN A 136 11.73 17.03 29.46
C ASN A 136 11.69 16.87 30.99
N THR A 137 10.67 16.18 31.51
CA THR A 137 10.55 15.87 32.93
C THR A 137 11.74 15.05 33.45
N VAL A 138 12.17 14.05 32.64
CA VAL A 138 13.32 13.21 33.01
C VAL A 138 14.61 14.03 33.00
N ILE A 139 14.92 14.76 31.92
CA ILE A 139 16.19 15.50 31.82
C ILE A 139 16.31 16.66 32.79
N HIS A 140 15.18 17.28 33.19
CA HIS A 140 15.13 18.36 34.16
C HIS A 140 14.92 17.86 35.59
N SER A 141 14.77 16.54 35.77
CA SER A 141 14.65 15.97 37.14
C SER A 141 15.92 16.20 37.94
N ARG A 142 15.78 16.35 39.26
CA ARG A 142 16.92 16.50 40.17
C ARG A 142 17.91 15.33 40.12
N ARG A 143 17.45 14.15 39.73
CA ARG A 143 18.31 12.96 39.57
C ARG A 143 19.33 13.11 38.42
N TRP A 144 19.02 13.85 37.36
CA TRP A 144 19.91 14.06 36.22
C TRP A 144 20.72 15.37 36.31
N THR A 145 20.13 16.42 36.91
CA THR A 145 20.79 17.73 37.00
C THR A 145 21.89 17.78 38.07
N ILE A 146 21.73 17.05 39.18
CA ILE A 146 22.71 17.03 40.26
C ILE A 146 24.02 16.30 39.83
N PRO A 147 23.98 15.06 39.31
CA PRO A 147 25.21 14.38 38.86
C PRO A 147 25.93 15.15 37.76
N THR A 148 25.23 15.77 36.81
CA THR A 148 25.83 16.55 35.73
C THR A 148 26.53 17.81 36.23
N LYS A 149 25.98 18.48 37.25
CA LYS A 149 26.61 19.64 37.87
C LYS A 149 27.86 19.23 38.69
N ILE A 150 27.84 18.11 39.39
CA ILE A 150 28.97 17.57 40.12
C ILE A 150 30.11 17.20 39.16
N LEU A 151 29.79 16.50 38.06
CA LEU A 151 30.79 16.14 37.04
C LEU A 151 31.41 17.37 36.38
N LYS A 152 30.65 18.41 36.06
CA LYS A 152 31.17 19.68 35.57
C LYS A 152 32.08 20.37 36.56
N PHE A 153 31.70 20.38 37.85
CA PHE A 153 32.54 20.98 38.90
C PHE A 153 33.87 20.26 39.09
N LEU A 154 33.87 18.93 39.03
CA LEU A 154 35.08 18.12 39.15
C LEU A 154 35.99 18.26 37.92
N ARG A 155 35.42 18.53 36.72
CA ARG A 155 36.18 18.73 35.47
C ARG A 155 36.86 20.09 35.38
N ILE A 156 36.41 21.09 36.12
CA ILE A 156 36.98 22.44 36.17
C ILE A 156 38.17 22.50 37.14
N ARG A 157 38.36 21.48 37.98
CA ARG A 157 39.44 21.42 38.99
C ARG A 157 40.68 20.61 38.56
N LYS A 158 40.79 20.28 37.28
CA LYS A 158 41.97 19.76 36.62
C LYS A 158 42.51 20.82 35.65
#